data_9608fdc695f6e98767d38696b3e6fcaf
#
_entry.id   9608fdc695f6e98767d38696b3e6fcaf
#
_cell.length_a   1.000
_cell.length_b   1.000
_cell.length_c   1.000
_cell.angle_alpha   90.00
_cell.angle_beta   90.00
_cell.angle_gamma   90.00
#
_symmetry.space_group_name_H-M   'P 1'
#
loop_
_entity.id
_entity.type
_entity.pdbx_description
1 polymer ?
#
loop_
_entity_poly.entity_id
_entity_poly.type
_entity_poly.pdbx_seq_one_letter_code
_entity_poly.pdbx_strand_id
1 'polypeptide(L)'
;MNTPTPPPAAATSRRQFIGTTAAASALTVAQSAWAAGSDEIKIGLIGCGGRGPRAAGQALSPQQQGVTLHAVGDAFKEKADGALSNLRNKVPDKVKVDDSRIFAGTDAYQKVIDCCDLVILTTPPGFRPYHFEAAVNAGKNIFMEKPVAVDAPGVRKVLEMA
;
A
#
# COMPACT_ATOMS: atom_id res chain seq x y z
N MET A 1 47.13 -50.89 9.93
CA MET A 1 46.20 -49.76 10.11
C MET A 1 45.01 -50.02 9.17
N ASN A 2 43.88 -50.48 9.72
CA ASN A 2 42.65 -50.74 8.94
C ASN A 2 41.81 -49.45 8.96
N THR A 3 41.65 -48.82 7.82
CA THR A 3 40.70 -47.75 7.63
C THR A 3 39.29 -48.32 7.46
N PRO A 4 38.28 -47.87 8.23
CA PRO A 4 36.91 -48.37 8.08
C PRO A 4 36.30 -47.82 6.80
N THR A 5 35.68 -48.72 6.02
CA THR A 5 34.88 -48.39 4.83
C THR A 5 33.63 -47.61 5.21
N PRO A 6 33.30 -46.50 4.55
CA PRO A 6 32.07 -45.76 4.84
C PRO A 6 30.83 -46.58 4.46
N PRO A 7 29.73 -46.46 5.22
CA PRO A 7 28.49 -47.20 4.94
C PRO A 7 27.88 -46.74 3.59
N PRO A 8 27.19 -47.65 2.87
CA PRO A 8 26.55 -47.32 1.61
C PRO A 8 25.42 -46.30 1.81
N ALA A 9 25.34 -45.30 0.92
CA ALA A 9 24.30 -44.31 0.93
C ALA A 9 22.91 -44.97 0.86
N ALA A 10 22.03 -44.61 1.78
CA ALA A 10 20.68 -45.13 1.85
C ALA A 10 19.91 -44.78 0.56
N ALA A 11 19.47 -45.80 -0.19
CA ALA A 11 18.68 -45.59 -1.40
C ALA A 11 17.30 -44.99 -1.03
N THR A 12 17.02 -43.82 -1.54
CA THR A 12 15.74 -43.15 -1.34
C THR A 12 14.62 -43.96 -1.97
N SER A 13 13.63 -44.37 -1.20
CA SER A 13 12.52 -45.19 -1.72
C SER A 13 11.61 -44.33 -2.64
N ARG A 14 10.96 -45.02 -3.63
CA ARG A 14 9.99 -44.37 -4.53
C ARG A 14 8.92 -43.56 -3.77
N ARG A 15 8.50 -44.01 -2.60
CA ARG A 15 7.54 -43.30 -1.73
C ARG A 15 8.10 -42.02 -1.15
N GLN A 16 9.38 -42.00 -0.75
CA GLN A 16 10.03 -40.78 -0.25
C GLN A 16 10.25 -39.77 -1.38
N PHE A 17 10.59 -40.23 -2.58
CA PHE A 17 10.74 -39.37 -3.75
C PHE A 17 9.40 -38.71 -4.16
N ILE A 18 8.30 -39.46 -4.18
CA ILE A 18 6.96 -38.93 -4.48
C ILE A 18 6.50 -37.96 -3.40
N GLY A 19 6.80 -38.22 -2.12
CA GLY A 19 6.47 -37.31 -1.01
C GLY A 19 7.24 -36.00 -1.08
N THR A 20 8.51 -36.00 -1.44
CA THR A 20 9.34 -34.80 -1.57
C THR A 20 8.97 -33.97 -2.80
N THR A 21 8.63 -34.60 -3.93
CA THR A 21 8.14 -33.88 -5.13
C THR A 21 6.75 -33.26 -4.92
N ALA A 22 5.84 -33.92 -4.20
CA ALA A 22 4.53 -33.35 -3.88
C ALA A 22 4.62 -32.15 -2.94
N ALA A 23 5.54 -32.18 -1.96
CA ALA A 23 5.78 -31.05 -1.07
C ALA A 23 6.42 -29.85 -1.79
N ALA A 24 7.36 -30.12 -2.73
CA ALA A 24 7.99 -29.08 -3.54
C ALA A 24 7.00 -28.41 -4.51
N SER A 25 6.09 -29.19 -5.11
CA SER A 25 5.05 -28.63 -5.99
C SER A 25 3.98 -27.83 -5.22
N ALA A 26 3.64 -28.22 -3.98
CA ALA A 26 2.75 -27.45 -3.13
C ALA A 26 3.35 -26.08 -2.73
N LEU A 27 4.66 -26.01 -2.48
CA LEU A 27 5.37 -24.76 -2.20
C LEU A 27 5.43 -23.82 -3.42
N THR A 28 5.62 -24.36 -4.63
CA THR A 28 5.61 -23.53 -5.85
C THR A 28 4.22 -22.99 -6.19
N VAL A 29 3.15 -23.76 -5.95
CA VAL A 29 1.77 -23.29 -6.10
C VAL A 29 1.42 -22.22 -5.05
N ALA A 30 1.89 -22.36 -3.80
CA ALA A 30 1.70 -21.34 -2.78
C ALA A 30 2.44 -20.04 -3.15
N GLN A 31 3.66 -20.09 -3.68
CA GLN A 31 4.37 -18.90 -4.16
C GLN A 31 3.68 -18.23 -5.35
N SER A 32 3.11 -19.00 -6.29
CA SER A 32 2.36 -18.43 -7.40
C SER A 32 1.01 -17.85 -6.97
N ALA A 33 0.38 -18.37 -5.92
CA ALA A 33 -0.83 -17.79 -5.34
C ALA A 33 -0.57 -16.43 -4.66
N TRP A 34 0.63 -16.22 -4.10
CA TRP A 34 1.05 -14.91 -3.58
C TRP A 34 1.44 -13.93 -4.71
N ALA A 35 1.87 -14.43 -5.86
CA ALA A 35 2.16 -13.62 -7.05
C ALA A 35 0.91 -13.27 -7.88
N ALA A 36 -0.26 -13.84 -7.57
CA ALA A 36 -1.53 -13.56 -8.24
C ALA A 36 -2.27 -12.31 -7.69
N GLY A 37 -1.62 -11.50 -6.88
CA GLY A 37 -2.04 -10.13 -6.60
C GLY A 37 -1.96 -9.30 -7.88
N SER A 38 -2.90 -8.39 -8.10
CA SER A 38 -2.79 -7.44 -9.22
C SER A 38 -1.45 -6.71 -9.08
N ASP A 39 -0.64 -6.67 -10.14
CA ASP A 39 0.62 -5.88 -10.18
C ASP A 39 0.37 -4.36 -10.06
N GLU A 40 -0.86 -3.97 -9.75
CA GLU A 40 -1.31 -2.60 -9.66
C GLU A 40 -1.42 -2.16 -8.20
N ILE A 41 -0.63 -1.13 -7.82
CA ILE A 41 -0.70 -0.49 -6.51
C ILE A 41 -1.80 0.57 -6.52
N LYS A 42 -2.80 0.41 -5.68
CA LYS A 42 -3.92 1.34 -5.51
C LYS A 42 -3.55 2.44 -4.53
N ILE A 43 -3.37 3.66 -5.05
CA ILE A 43 -3.05 4.84 -4.25
C ILE A 43 -4.32 5.54 -3.79
N GLY A 44 -4.38 5.90 -2.50
CA GLY A 44 -5.38 6.76 -1.90
C GLY A 44 -4.82 8.14 -1.58
N LEU A 45 -5.53 9.21 -1.94
CA LEU A 45 -5.17 10.58 -1.56
C LEU A 45 -6.04 11.03 -0.40
N ILE A 46 -5.42 11.39 0.73
CA ILE A 46 -6.07 11.93 1.92
C ILE A 46 -5.60 13.37 2.14
N GLY A 47 -6.55 14.31 1.99
CA GLY A 47 -6.28 15.74 1.97
C GLY A 47 -6.09 16.27 0.54
N CYS A 48 -7.14 16.82 -0.02
CA CYS A 48 -7.23 17.25 -1.42
C CYS A 48 -6.98 18.75 -1.62
N GLY A 49 -6.32 19.40 -0.66
CA GLY A 49 -5.90 20.80 -0.74
C GLY A 49 -4.77 21.02 -1.75
N GLY A 50 -4.13 22.20 -1.71
CA GLY A 50 -3.14 22.62 -2.70
C GLY A 50 -1.94 21.67 -2.88
N ARG A 51 -1.51 20.95 -1.83
CA ARG A 51 -0.39 20.01 -1.90
C ARG A 51 -0.81 18.61 -2.37
N GLY A 52 -2.02 18.18 -2.01
CA GLY A 52 -2.52 16.83 -2.32
C GLY A 52 -2.43 16.44 -3.80
N PRO A 53 -3.06 17.18 -4.71
CA PRO A 53 -3.01 16.86 -6.14
C PRO A 53 -1.60 16.87 -6.73
N ARG A 54 -0.68 17.67 -6.16
CA ARG A 54 0.73 17.69 -6.59
C ARG A 54 1.46 16.43 -6.15
N ALA A 55 1.29 16.01 -4.90
CA ALA A 55 1.90 14.78 -4.38
C ALA A 55 1.38 13.54 -5.14
N ALA A 56 0.07 13.44 -5.32
CA ALA A 56 -0.53 12.36 -6.10
C ALA A 56 -0.06 12.38 -7.55
N GLY A 57 0.00 13.55 -8.21
CA GLY A 57 0.49 13.66 -9.58
C GLY A 57 1.97 13.26 -9.75
N GLN A 58 2.81 13.47 -8.73
CA GLN A 58 4.20 12.99 -8.71
C GLN A 58 4.27 11.46 -8.59
N ALA A 59 3.46 10.86 -7.70
CA ALA A 59 3.37 9.42 -7.54
C ALA A 59 2.79 8.73 -8.79
N LEU A 60 1.91 9.41 -9.52
CA LEU A 60 1.27 8.92 -10.75
C LEU A 60 2.07 9.31 -12.01
N SER A 61 3.32 9.75 -11.90
CA SER A 61 4.10 10.17 -13.07
C SER A 61 4.16 9.06 -14.14
N PRO A 62 4.30 9.39 -15.43
CA PRO A 62 4.34 8.41 -16.52
C PRO A 62 5.44 7.35 -16.37
N GLN A 63 6.53 7.68 -15.68
CA GLN A 63 7.66 6.78 -15.41
C GLN A 63 7.32 5.69 -14.39
N GLN A 64 6.33 5.91 -13.52
CA GLN A 64 5.88 4.93 -12.53
C GLN A 64 4.84 4.02 -13.16
N GLN A 65 5.17 2.76 -13.36
CA GLN A 65 4.24 1.75 -13.87
C GLN A 65 3.54 1.00 -12.74
N GLY A 66 2.39 0.41 -13.00
CA GLY A 66 1.66 -0.39 -12.01
C GLY A 66 1.08 0.41 -10.83
N VAL A 67 0.93 1.75 -10.95
CA VAL A 67 0.31 2.58 -9.91
C VAL A 67 -0.90 3.35 -10.45
N THR A 68 -1.99 3.38 -9.68
CA THR A 68 -3.22 4.12 -10.02
C THR A 68 -3.79 4.85 -8.82
N LEU A 69 -4.43 5.99 -9.06
CA LEU A 69 -5.25 6.64 -8.05
C LEU A 69 -6.59 5.91 -7.97
N HIS A 70 -6.89 5.36 -6.80
CA HIS A 70 -8.05 4.52 -6.57
C HIS A 70 -9.15 5.20 -5.74
N ALA A 71 -8.76 6.06 -4.80
CA ALA A 71 -9.68 6.81 -3.96
C ALA A 71 -9.14 8.19 -3.59
N VAL A 72 -10.04 9.12 -3.31
CA VAL A 72 -9.73 10.45 -2.76
C VAL A 72 -10.62 10.76 -1.56
N GLY A 73 -10.06 11.44 -0.55
CA GLY A 73 -10.79 11.83 0.65
C GLY A 73 -10.36 13.20 1.18
N ASP A 74 -11.36 14.03 1.52
CA ASP A 74 -11.17 15.30 2.18
C ASP A 74 -12.36 15.59 3.11
N ALA A 75 -12.17 16.50 4.08
CA ALA A 75 -13.27 16.96 4.92
C ALA A 75 -14.36 17.67 4.08
N PHE A 76 -13.97 18.30 2.97
CA PHE A 76 -14.82 19.06 2.08
C PHE A 76 -14.92 18.39 0.70
N LYS A 77 -16.16 18.09 0.29
CA LYS A 77 -16.40 17.39 -0.99
C LYS A 77 -15.85 18.15 -2.20
N GLU A 78 -16.02 19.46 -2.23
CA GLU A 78 -15.53 20.30 -3.31
C GLU A 78 -14.00 20.27 -3.45
N LYS A 79 -13.25 20.02 -2.38
CA LYS A 79 -11.79 19.80 -2.44
C LYS A 79 -11.46 18.46 -3.08
N ALA A 80 -12.16 17.40 -2.70
CA ALA A 80 -11.98 16.08 -3.29
C ALA A 80 -12.31 16.09 -4.79
N ASP A 81 -13.44 16.68 -5.18
CA ASP A 81 -13.88 16.81 -6.59
C ASP A 81 -12.88 17.63 -7.41
N GLY A 82 -12.41 18.77 -6.87
CA GLY A 82 -11.44 19.65 -7.53
C GLY A 82 -10.07 18.98 -7.73
N ALA A 83 -9.59 18.24 -6.73
CA ALA A 83 -8.36 17.47 -6.84
C ALA A 83 -8.46 16.38 -7.90
N LEU A 84 -9.58 15.65 -7.90
CA LEU A 84 -9.84 14.58 -8.87
C LEU A 84 -9.91 15.12 -10.30
N SER A 85 -10.63 16.22 -10.52
CA SER A 85 -10.69 16.89 -11.82
C SER A 85 -9.31 17.32 -12.33
N ASN A 86 -8.49 17.90 -11.45
CA ASN A 86 -7.11 18.29 -11.78
C ASN A 86 -6.25 17.08 -12.20
N LEU A 87 -6.35 15.97 -11.47
CA LEU A 87 -5.58 14.76 -11.75
C LEU A 87 -6.06 14.04 -13.01
N ARG A 88 -7.38 13.98 -13.25
CA ARG A 88 -7.95 13.43 -14.50
C ARG A 88 -7.46 14.20 -15.73
N ASN A 89 -7.31 15.53 -15.63
CA ASN A 89 -6.77 16.33 -16.73
C ASN A 89 -5.28 16.11 -16.98
N LYS A 90 -4.50 15.74 -15.96
CA LYS A 90 -3.04 15.58 -16.07
C LYS A 90 -2.60 14.16 -16.41
N VAL A 91 -3.23 13.16 -15.81
CA VAL A 91 -2.85 11.75 -15.90
C VAL A 91 -4.10 10.86 -15.99
N PRO A 92 -4.95 11.04 -17.02
CA PRO A 92 -6.26 10.39 -17.14
C PRO A 92 -6.19 8.86 -17.03
N ASP A 93 -5.20 8.24 -17.65
CA ASP A 93 -5.06 6.78 -17.71
C ASP A 93 -4.76 6.14 -16.34
N LYS A 94 -4.28 6.94 -15.39
CA LYS A 94 -3.91 6.49 -14.04
C LYS A 94 -4.94 6.83 -12.96
N VAL A 95 -5.99 7.59 -13.30
CA VAL A 95 -7.04 7.97 -12.36
C VAL A 95 -8.22 7.02 -12.51
N LYS A 96 -8.28 6.01 -11.63
CA LYS A 96 -9.34 4.97 -11.61
C LYS A 96 -10.30 5.16 -10.44
N VAL A 97 -10.61 6.41 -10.11
CA VAL A 97 -11.55 6.77 -9.05
C VAL A 97 -12.95 6.86 -9.65
N ASP A 98 -13.86 6.00 -9.17
CA ASP A 98 -15.30 6.13 -9.42
C ASP A 98 -15.97 6.98 -8.32
N ASP A 99 -17.23 7.36 -8.54
CA ASP A 99 -17.95 8.26 -7.63
C ASP A 99 -18.15 7.67 -6.23
N SER A 100 -18.17 6.34 -6.09
CA SER A 100 -18.29 5.66 -4.79
C SER A 100 -17.02 5.75 -3.94
N ARG A 101 -15.90 6.14 -4.54
CA ARG A 101 -14.60 6.28 -3.88
C ARG A 101 -14.13 7.74 -3.75
N ILE A 102 -15.06 8.68 -3.87
CA ILE A 102 -14.88 10.09 -3.54
C ILE A 102 -15.49 10.32 -2.15
N PHE A 103 -14.64 10.35 -1.13
CA PHE A 103 -15.12 10.43 0.25
C PHE A 103 -15.03 11.87 0.78
N ALA A 104 -16.10 12.30 1.46
CA ALA A 104 -16.18 13.59 2.12
C ALA A 104 -16.53 13.44 3.61
N GLY A 105 -16.03 14.34 4.43
CA GLY A 105 -16.25 14.33 5.88
C GLY A 105 -14.97 14.08 6.66
N THR A 106 -15.07 14.20 7.99
CA THR A 106 -13.92 14.03 8.89
C THR A 106 -13.47 12.57 9.01
N ASP A 107 -14.31 11.62 8.62
CA ASP A 107 -14.05 10.18 8.56
C ASP A 107 -13.61 9.68 7.17
N ALA A 108 -13.55 10.57 6.18
CA ALA A 108 -13.15 10.23 4.80
C ALA A 108 -11.81 9.50 4.72
N TYR A 109 -10.86 9.83 5.60
CA TYR A 109 -9.53 9.19 5.64
C TYR A 109 -9.61 7.69 5.91
N GLN A 110 -10.51 7.24 6.79
CA GLN A 110 -10.70 5.82 7.12
C GLN A 110 -11.18 5.05 5.88
N LYS A 111 -12.17 5.58 5.17
CA LYS A 111 -12.72 4.98 3.95
C LYS A 111 -11.69 4.86 2.83
N VAL A 112 -10.80 5.85 2.70
CA VAL A 112 -9.67 5.79 1.75
C VAL A 112 -8.66 4.71 2.16
N ILE A 113 -8.31 4.65 3.46
CA ILE A 113 -7.38 3.63 3.99
C ILE A 113 -7.90 2.22 3.70
N ASP A 114 -9.19 1.97 3.90
CA ASP A 114 -9.79 0.64 3.75
C ASP A 114 -9.69 0.08 2.32
N CYS A 115 -9.69 0.94 1.30
CA CYS A 115 -9.75 0.51 -0.10
C CYS A 115 -8.43 0.67 -0.90
N CYS A 116 -7.33 1.09 -0.27
CA CYS A 116 -6.07 1.37 -0.94
C CYS A 116 -4.90 0.58 -0.35
N ASP A 117 -3.81 0.40 -1.13
CA ASP A 117 -2.59 -0.28 -0.72
C ASP A 117 -1.56 0.71 -0.16
N LEU A 118 -1.54 1.93 -0.71
CA LEU A 118 -0.69 3.04 -0.32
C LEU A 118 -1.54 4.30 -0.14
N VAL A 119 -1.30 5.05 0.92
CA VAL A 119 -1.98 6.32 1.17
C VAL A 119 -1.02 7.50 1.17
N ILE A 120 -1.44 8.60 0.55
CA ILE A 120 -0.73 9.87 0.53
C ILE A 120 -1.44 10.81 1.51
N LEU A 121 -0.77 11.12 2.64
CA LEU A 121 -1.30 11.97 3.70
C LEU A 121 -0.86 13.43 3.48
N THR A 122 -1.78 14.28 3.04
CA THR A 122 -1.53 15.72 2.78
C THR A 122 -2.49 16.64 3.52
N THR A 123 -3.20 16.13 4.51
CA THR A 123 -4.04 16.92 5.43
C THR A 123 -3.21 17.91 6.25
N PRO A 124 -3.82 18.93 6.87
CA PRO A 124 -3.11 19.82 7.79
C PRO A 124 -2.38 19.04 8.90
N PRO A 125 -1.21 19.50 9.37
CA PRO A 125 -0.33 18.73 10.28
C PRO A 125 -1.00 18.31 11.60
N GLY A 126 -2.02 19.05 12.07
CA GLY A 126 -2.75 18.67 13.28
C GLY A 126 -3.54 17.37 13.18
N PHE A 127 -3.94 16.98 11.98
CA PHE A 127 -4.68 15.72 11.74
C PHE A 127 -3.76 14.53 11.40
N ARG A 128 -2.53 14.80 10.93
CA ARG A 128 -1.62 13.77 10.42
C ARG A 128 -1.28 12.66 11.40
N PRO A 129 -0.98 12.90 12.69
CA PRO A 129 -0.69 11.84 13.64
C PRO A 129 -1.83 10.82 13.77
N TYR A 130 -3.09 11.26 13.68
CA TYR A 130 -4.27 10.39 13.74
C TYR A 130 -4.46 9.59 12.45
N HIS A 131 -4.29 10.24 11.30
CA HIS A 131 -4.39 9.58 10.00
C HIS A 131 -3.24 8.58 9.79
N PHE A 132 -2.04 8.92 10.27
CA PHE A 132 -0.86 8.06 10.23
C PHE A 132 -1.08 6.81 11.08
N GLU A 133 -1.51 6.98 12.35
CA GLU A 133 -1.86 5.87 13.24
C GLU A 133 -2.88 4.92 12.60
N ALA A 134 -3.96 5.45 12.03
CA ALA A 134 -4.97 4.64 11.37
C ALA A 134 -4.41 3.85 10.18
N ALA A 135 -3.54 4.47 9.36
CA ALA A 135 -2.94 3.81 8.22
C ALA A 135 -1.90 2.74 8.62
N VAL A 136 -1.10 2.98 9.67
CA VAL A 136 -0.17 1.98 10.25
C VAL A 136 -0.95 0.80 10.80
N ASN A 137 -1.99 1.03 11.60
CA ASN A 137 -2.83 -0.03 12.16
C ASN A 137 -3.53 -0.87 11.09
N ALA A 138 -3.83 -0.27 9.93
CA ALA A 138 -4.39 -0.96 8.77
C ALA A 138 -3.31 -1.63 7.88
N GLY A 139 -2.03 -1.60 8.26
CA GLY A 139 -0.92 -2.21 7.53
C GLY A 139 -0.66 -1.60 6.15
N LYS A 140 -0.95 -0.30 5.97
CA LYS A 140 -0.80 0.37 4.67
C LYS A 140 0.59 0.96 4.49
N ASN A 141 1.04 1.04 3.24
CA ASN A 141 2.19 1.86 2.88
C ASN A 141 1.79 3.34 2.94
N ILE A 142 2.69 4.20 3.44
CA ILE A 142 2.34 5.59 3.73
C ILE A 142 3.39 6.54 3.17
N PHE A 143 2.94 7.49 2.37
CA PHE A 143 3.68 8.72 2.10
C PHE A 143 3.03 9.87 2.88
N MET A 144 3.76 10.48 3.80
CA MET A 144 3.26 11.57 4.62
C MET A 144 4.05 12.87 4.35
N GLU A 145 3.31 13.96 4.05
CA GLU A 145 3.91 15.28 3.85
C GLU A 145 4.43 15.89 5.16
N LYS A 146 5.42 16.74 5.02
CA LYS A 146 5.94 17.55 6.12
C LYS A 146 4.98 18.75 6.44
N PRO A 147 5.01 19.26 7.66
CA PRO A 147 5.52 18.68 8.89
C PRO A 147 4.61 17.55 9.38
N VAL A 148 5.18 16.59 10.11
CA VAL A 148 4.45 15.37 10.53
C VAL A 148 3.40 15.65 11.60
N ALA A 149 3.57 16.71 12.39
CA ALA A 149 2.66 17.14 13.46
C ALA A 149 2.81 18.65 13.72
N VAL A 150 1.97 19.21 14.57
CA VAL A 150 2.02 20.62 15.01
C VAL A 150 2.67 20.79 16.39
N ASP A 151 2.84 19.71 17.16
CA ASP A 151 3.29 19.73 18.55
C ASP A 151 4.14 18.49 18.90
N ALA A 152 4.78 18.54 20.06
CA ALA A 152 5.63 17.47 20.54
C ALA A 152 4.85 16.16 20.85
N PRO A 153 3.62 16.18 21.40
CA PRO A 153 2.82 14.96 21.53
C PRO A 153 2.54 14.28 20.21
N GLY A 154 2.17 15.03 19.19
CA GLY A 154 1.93 14.49 17.83
C GLY A 154 3.18 13.89 17.20
N VAL A 155 4.36 14.53 17.39
CA VAL A 155 5.64 13.98 16.92
C VAL A 155 5.95 12.67 17.63
N ARG A 156 5.80 12.61 18.97
CA ARG A 156 6.02 11.36 19.73
C ARG A 156 5.12 10.24 19.26
N LYS A 157 3.83 10.54 19.04
CA LYS A 157 2.86 9.56 18.50
C LYS A 157 3.33 8.99 17.16
N VAL A 158 3.79 9.83 16.23
CA VAL A 158 4.31 9.36 14.93
C VAL A 158 5.55 8.50 15.10
N LEU A 159 6.48 8.86 16.00
CA LEU A 159 7.70 8.08 16.26
C LEU A 159 7.43 6.72 16.93
N GLU A 160 6.42 6.64 17.79
CA GLU A 160 6.00 5.39 18.45
C GLU A 160 5.34 4.41 17.49
N MET A 161 4.73 4.92 16.41
CA MET A 161 4.00 4.12 15.42
C MET A 161 4.85 3.74 14.20
N ALA A 162 6.01 4.38 13.98
CA ALA A 162 6.89 4.15 12.84
C ALA A 162 7.87 3.00 13.10
#